data_f4a3d79d196925a761c2aee9c92594d5
#
_entry.id   f4a3d79d196925a761c2aee9c92594d5
#
_cell.length_a   1.000
_cell.length_b   1.000
_cell.length_c   1.000
_cell.angle_alpha   90.00
_cell.angle_beta   90.00
_cell.angle_gamma   90.00
#
_symmetry.space_group_name_H-M   'P 1'
#
loop_
_entity.id
_entity.type
_entity.pdbx_description
1 polymer ?
#
loop_
_entity_poly.entity_id
_entity_poly.type
_entity_poly.pdbx_seq_one_letter_code
_entity_poly.pdbx_strand_id
1 'polypeptide(L)'
;MKLKHFLNLSLIGLLLMSCQSEENEVIQDTSQNLAKSSPLTNLISRVSQNPTSTDNVLDNSSCFSVVLPATVIVNGQNIVVSNQADYQTVQDAIDAFSNDDDIVNFVYPITVQFQNFTTLVVQNSDVLDDIMDDCGEDDGFDEIECINFNF
;
A
#
# COMPACT_ATOMS: atom_id res chain seq x y z
N MET A 1 31.49 -7.68 68.12
CA MET A 1 30.61 -8.37 67.17
C MET A 1 29.39 -7.55 66.72
N LYS A 2 28.95 -6.55 67.44
CA LYS A 2 27.70 -5.78 67.06
C LYS A 2 27.88 -4.71 65.98
N LEU A 3 29.07 -4.17 65.79
CA LEU A 3 29.33 -3.10 64.81
C LEU A 3 29.32 -3.60 63.39
N LYS A 4 29.78 -4.83 63.12
CA LYS A 4 29.76 -5.42 61.75
C LYS A 4 28.34 -5.72 61.25
N HIS A 5 27.40 -6.04 62.11
CA HIS A 5 26.02 -6.29 61.74
C HIS A 5 25.28 -5.01 61.44
N PHE A 6 25.59 -3.88 62.11
CA PHE A 6 25.02 -2.57 61.79
C PHE A 6 25.51 -2.04 60.44
N LEU A 7 26.78 -2.29 60.12
CA LEU A 7 27.33 -1.88 58.84
C LEU A 7 26.70 -2.64 57.65
N ASN A 8 26.48 -3.95 57.81
CA ASN A 8 25.81 -4.76 56.77
C ASN A 8 24.32 -4.42 56.61
N LEU A 9 23.64 -4.11 57.72
CA LEU A 9 22.23 -3.73 57.68
C LEU A 9 22.01 -2.36 57.01
N SER A 10 22.96 -1.42 57.19
CA SER A 10 22.95 -0.11 56.52
C SER A 10 23.23 -0.22 55.04
N LEU A 11 24.08 -1.17 54.58
CA LEU A 11 24.41 -1.38 53.18
C LEU A 11 23.23 -2.00 52.40
N ILE A 12 22.45 -2.86 53.04
CA ILE A 12 21.24 -3.46 52.43
C ILE A 12 20.13 -2.44 52.29
N GLY A 13 20.01 -1.45 53.17
CA GLY A 13 19.02 -0.39 53.11
C GLY A 13 19.27 0.59 51.96
N LEU A 14 20.52 0.78 51.52
CA LEU A 14 20.84 1.66 50.38
C LEU A 14 20.56 1.06 49.00
N LEU A 15 20.38 -0.26 48.88
CA LEU A 15 20.11 -0.92 47.60
C LEU A 15 18.62 -0.94 47.22
N LEU A 16 17.72 -0.53 48.12
CA LEU A 16 16.27 -0.54 47.87
C LEU A 16 15.70 0.82 47.44
N MET A 17 16.53 1.86 47.33
CA MET A 17 16.08 3.18 46.86
C MET A 17 16.34 3.46 45.38
N SER A 18 16.61 2.43 44.57
CA SER A 18 16.63 2.57 43.12
C SER A 18 15.25 2.31 42.54
N CYS A 19 14.25 3.03 43.02
CA CYS A 19 13.01 3.20 42.28
C CYS A 19 13.23 4.39 41.33
N GLN A 20 13.70 4.10 40.12
CA GLN A 20 13.57 5.05 39.04
C GLN A 20 12.06 5.18 38.76
N SER A 21 11.48 6.30 39.18
CA SER A 21 10.23 6.75 38.59
C SER A 21 10.56 7.05 37.13
N GLU A 22 10.14 6.17 36.22
CA GLU A 22 9.99 6.56 34.83
C GLU A 22 8.97 7.70 34.82
N GLU A 23 9.49 8.92 34.74
CA GLU A 23 8.67 10.05 34.37
C GLU A 23 8.14 9.74 32.96
N ASN A 24 6.90 9.24 32.90
CA ASN A 24 6.11 9.35 31.71
C ASN A 24 5.88 10.85 31.49
N GLU A 25 6.86 11.54 30.92
CA GLU A 25 6.60 12.79 30.24
C GLU A 25 5.63 12.49 29.10
N VAL A 26 4.35 12.58 29.43
CA VAL A 26 3.34 12.78 28.40
C VAL A 26 3.66 14.16 27.82
N ILE A 27 4.55 14.17 26.82
CA ILE A 27 4.78 15.36 26.01
C ILE A 27 3.45 15.56 25.26
N GLN A 28 2.53 16.26 25.92
CA GLN A 28 1.39 16.87 25.22
C GLN A 28 1.93 18.09 24.44
N ASP A 29 2.83 17.82 23.50
CA ASP A 29 3.16 18.78 22.49
C ASP A 29 2.08 18.74 21.43
N THR A 30 1.04 19.53 21.63
CA THR A 30 -0.05 19.73 20.68
C THR A 30 0.43 20.31 19.35
N SER A 31 1.72 20.66 19.25
CA SER A 31 2.36 21.14 18.02
C SER A 31 2.82 20.01 17.10
N GLN A 32 2.77 18.74 17.54
CA GLN A 32 3.19 17.57 16.73
C GLN A 32 2.02 16.79 16.12
N ASN A 33 0.82 17.34 16.12
CA ASN A 33 -0.24 16.76 15.31
C ASN A 33 0.18 16.84 13.84
N LEU A 34 0.23 15.67 13.18
CA LEU A 34 0.51 15.58 11.75
C LEU A 34 -0.56 16.39 11.01
N ALA A 35 -0.19 17.57 10.54
CA ALA A 35 -1.09 18.35 9.70
C ALA A 35 -1.30 17.61 8.37
N LYS A 36 -2.51 17.65 7.83
CA LYS A 36 -2.87 17.04 6.53
C LYS A 36 -1.86 17.43 5.42
N SER A 37 -1.36 18.66 5.47
CA SER A 37 -0.40 19.23 4.51
C SER A 37 1.08 19.01 4.87
N SER A 38 1.41 18.26 5.93
CA SER A 38 2.81 18.07 6.31
C SER A 38 3.53 17.12 5.34
N PRO A 39 4.81 17.32 5.05
CA PRO A 39 5.59 16.42 4.20
C PRO A 39 5.60 14.98 4.73
N LEU A 40 5.54 14.79 6.05
CA LEU A 40 5.51 13.47 6.67
C LEU A 40 4.15 12.79 6.44
N THR A 41 3.04 13.51 6.54
CA THR A 41 1.71 12.97 6.22
C THR A 41 1.64 12.51 4.77
N ASN A 42 2.16 13.31 3.83
CA ASN A 42 2.23 12.94 2.42
C ASN A 42 3.11 11.70 2.20
N LEU A 43 4.23 11.60 2.90
CA LEU A 43 5.10 10.42 2.80
C LEU A 43 4.40 9.16 3.32
N ILE A 44 3.76 9.24 4.48
CA ILE A 44 3.01 8.13 5.08
C ILE A 44 1.86 7.70 4.14
N SER A 45 1.11 8.66 3.60
CA SER A 45 0.05 8.38 2.65
C SER A 45 0.55 7.61 1.43
N ARG A 46 1.67 8.05 0.83
CA ARG A 46 2.25 7.38 -0.34
C ARG A 46 2.73 5.96 -0.06
N VAL A 47 3.33 5.70 1.10
CA VAL A 47 3.82 4.35 1.45
C VAL A 47 2.70 3.41 1.91
N SER A 48 1.52 3.94 2.24
CA SER A 48 0.34 3.16 2.61
C SER A 48 -0.62 2.90 1.44
N GLN A 49 -0.32 3.41 0.25
CA GLN A 49 -1.10 3.14 -0.95
C GLN A 49 -0.85 1.74 -1.50
N ASN A 50 -1.85 1.18 -2.18
CA ASN A 50 -1.69 -0.05 -2.93
C ASN A 50 -0.74 0.20 -4.13
N PRO A 51 0.31 -0.60 -4.34
CA PRO A 51 1.16 -0.48 -5.51
C PRO A 51 0.42 -0.99 -6.75
N THR A 52 -0.08 -0.08 -7.57
CA THR A 52 -0.92 -0.38 -8.74
C THR A 52 -0.13 -0.54 -10.04
N SER A 53 1.14 -0.15 -10.08
CA SER A 53 1.98 -0.25 -11.29
C SER A 53 2.66 -1.61 -11.50
N THR A 54 2.43 -2.58 -10.62
CA THR A 54 3.13 -3.88 -10.69
C THR A 54 2.55 -4.80 -11.76
N ASP A 55 1.35 -4.55 -12.21
CA ASP A 55 0.60 -5.29 -13.23
C ASP A 55 0.38 -4.54 -14.54
N ASN A 56 1.14 -3.47 -14.80
CA ASN A 56 1.06 -2.67 -16.04
C ASN A 56 1.22 -3.52 -17.32
N VAL A 57 1.77 -4.71 -17.24
CA VAL A 57 1.78 -5.67 -18.36
C VAL A 57 0.38 -6.13 -18.74
N LEU A 58 -0.60 -6.02 -17.84
CA LEU A 58 -1.99 -6.40 -18.07
C LEU A 58 -2.85 -5.23 -18.55
N ASP A 59 -2.74 -4.07 -17.88
CA ASP A 59 -3.67 -2.96 -18.02
C ASP A 59 -3.03 -1.64 -18.44
N ASN A 60 -1.69 -1.56 -18.44
CA ASN A 60 -0.91 -0.35 -18.73
C ASN A 60 -1.35 0.87 -17.89
N SER A 61 -1.88 0.64 -16.68
CA SER A 61 -2.40 1.67 -15.80
C SER A 61 -1.67 1.73 -14.47
N SER A 62 -1.48 2.93 -13.94
CA SER A 62 -0.94 3.15 -12.58
C SER A 62 -2.00 3.58 -11.57
N CYS A 63 -3.29 3.62 -11.97
CA CYS A 63 -4.38 4.05 -11.10
C CYS A 63 -4.98 2.93 -10.27
N PHE A 64 -5.01 1.74 -10.82
CA PHE A 64 -5.55 0.54 -10.19
C PHE A 64 -4.67 -0.66 -10.53
N SER A 65 -4.91 -1.76 -9.88
CA SER A 65 -4.36 -3.07 -10.21
C SER A 65 -5.47 -4.08 -10.42
N VAL A 66 -5.24 -5.07 -11.27
CA VAL A 66 -6.19 -6.16 -11.51
C VAL A 66 -6.08 -7.19 -10.38
N VAL A 67 -7.20 -7.48 -9.72
CA VAL A 67 -7.25 -8.50 -8.67
C VAL A 67 -7.19 -9.90 -9.31
N LEU A 68 -6.14 -10.63 -8.99
CA LEU A 68 -5.94 -11.99 -9.49
C LEU A 68 -6.78 -13.03 -8.72
N PRO A 69 -7.19 -14.13 -9.34
CA PRO A 69 -6.89 -14.52 -10.73
C PRO A 69 -7.72 -13.75 -11.76
N ALA A 70 -7.11 -13.45 -12.91
CA ALA A 70 -7.78 -12.89 -14.08
C ALA A 70 -7.41 -13.69 -15.34
N THR A 71 -8.23 -13.61 -16.37
CA THR A 71 -7.92 -14.21 -17.67
C THR A 71 -7.78 -13.08 -18.69
N VAL A 72 -6.68 -13.09 -19.42
CA VAL A 72 -6.41 -12.17 -20.52
C VAL A 72 -6.34 -12.91 -21.86
N ILE A 73 -6.61 -12.18 -22.91
CA ILE A 73 -6.45 -12.64 -24.30
C ILE A 73 -5.36 -11.80 -24.93
N VAL A 74 -4.26 -12.43 -25.32
CA VAL A 74 -3.14 -11.80 -26.00
C VAL A 74 -2.93 -12.54 -27.31
N ASN A 75 -2.96 -11.82 -28.43
CA ASN A 75 -2.77 -12.41 -29.76
C ASN A 75 -3.70 -13.62 -30.02
N GLY A 76 -4.94 -13.55 -29.49
CA GLY A 76 -5.95 -14.62 -29.60
C GLY A 76 -5.75 -15.81 -28.67
N GLN A 77 -4.74 -15.78 -27.82
CA GLN A 77 -4.47 -16.82 -26.81
C GLN A 77 -5.02 -16.41 -25.45
N ASN A 78 -5.80 -17.31 -24.81
CA ASN A 78 -6.26 -17.12 -23.44
C ASN A 78 -5.15 -17.51 -22.46
N ILE A 79 -4.78 -16.57 -21.58
CA ILE A 79 -3.79 -16.77 -20.52
C ILE A 79 -4.48 -16.53 -19.18
N VAL A 80 -4.43 -17.52 -18.28
CA VAL A 80 -4.91 -17.37 -16.92
C VAL A 80 -3.76 -16.87 -16.06
N VAL A 81 -3.93 -15.67 -15.51
CA VAL A 81 -2.99 -15.04 -14.61
C VAL A 81 -3.46 -15.27 -13.19
N SER A 82 -2.79 -16.14 -12.45
CA SER A 82 -3.16 -16.52 -11.08
C SER A 82 -2.32 -15.79 -10.03
N ASN A 83 -1.12 -15.35 -10.41
CA ASN A 83 -0.17 -14.66 -9.56
C ASN A 83 0.83 -13.84 -10.40
N GLN A 84 1.66 -13.03 -9.76
CA GLN A 84 2.63 -12.16 -10.45
C GLN A 84 3.67 -12.90 -11.30
N ALA A 85 3.99 -14.17 -11.00
CA ALA A 85 4.93 -14.92 -11.83
C ALA A 85 4.37 -15.19 -13.23
N ASP A 86 3.04 -15.20 -13.38
CA ASP A 86 2.37 -15.43 -14.67
C ASP A 86 2.46 -14.21 -15.59
N TYR A 87 2.85 -13.01 -15.07
CA TYR A 87 3.06 -11.80 -15.88
C TYR A 87 4.13 -12.00 -16.95
N GLN A 88 5.14 -12.81 -16.66
CA GLN A 88 6.15 -13.14 -17.66
C GLN A 88 5.54 -13.93 -18.85
N THR A 89 4.56 -14.79 -18.58
CA THR A 89 3.86 -15.52 -19.66
C THR A 89 3.05 -14.59 -20.55
N VAL A 90 2.45 -13.54 -19.96
CA VAL A 90 1.74 -12.50 -20.72
C VAL A 90 2.74 -11.70 -21.56
N GLN A 91 3.87 -11.28 -20.96
CA GLN A 91 4.92 -10.55 -21.67
C GLN A 91 5.51 -11.38 -22.83
N ASP A 92 5.77 -12.66 -22.60
CA ASP A 92 6.28 -13.58 -23.64
C ASP A 92 5.28 -13.73 -24.80
N ALA A 93 3.97 -13.67 -24.52
CA ALA A 93 2.92 -13.72 -25.54
C ALA A 93 2.81 -12.40 -26.32
N ILE A 94 3.05 -11.25 -25.67
CA ILE A 94 3.16 -9.94 -26.31
C ILE A 94 4.38 -9.94 -27.24
N ASP A 95 5.53 -10.35 -26.76
CA ASP A 95 6.80 -10.33 -27.49
C ASP A 95 6.87 -11.38 -28.62
N ALA A 96 5.92 -12.32 -28.70
CA ALA A 96 5.93 -13.41 -29.68
C ALA A 96 5.78 -12.93 -31.13
N PHE A 97 5.17 -11.75 -31.31
CA PHE A 97 4.91 -11.15 -32.62
C PHE A 97 5.44 -9.70 -32.65
N SER A 98 6.28 -9.38 -33.59
CA SER A 98 6.97 -8.07 -33.64
C SER A 98 6.30 -7.03 -34.53
N ASN A 99 5.15 -7.33 -35.15
CA ASN A 99 4.51 -6.49 -36.14
C ASN A 99 2.97 -6.35 -35.99
N ASP A 100 2.45 -6.60 -34.81
CA ASP A 100 1.05 -6.46 -34.45
C ASP A 100 0.87 -5.41 -33.35
N ASP A 101 -0.34 -4.96 -33.15
CA ASP A 101 -0.69 -4.11 -32.02
C ASP A 101 -0.77 -4.99 -30.76
N ASP A 102 0.10 -4.73 -29.80
CA ASP A 102 0.18 -5.44 -28.53
C ASP A 102 -1.02 -5.11 -27.65
N ILE A 103 -2.14 -5.74 -27.93
CA ILE A 103 -3.39 -5.52 -27.20
C ILE A 103 -3.63 -6.67 -26.24
N VAL A 104 -3.69 -6.35 -24.96
CA VAL A 104 -4.15 -7.25 -23.90
C VAL A 104 -5.64 -7.00 -23.66
N ASN A 105 -6.47 -7.99 -23.92
CA ASN A 105 -7.90 -7.93 -23.66
C ASN A 105 -8.26 -8.77 -22.44
N PHE A 106 -9.16 -8.28 -21.58
CA PHE A 106 -9.64 -9.06 -20.43
C PHE A 106 -10.85 -9.91 -20.77
N VAL A 107 -10.93 -11.08 -20.12
CA VAL A 107 -12.16 -11.88 -20.07
C VAL A 107 -12.98 -11.42 -18.86
N TYR A 108 -14.04 -10.68 -19.10
CA TYR A 108 -14.89 -10.09 -18.07
C TYR A 108 -15.86 -11.11 -17.44
N PRO A 109 -16.32 -10.88 -16.18
CA PRO A 109 -15.97 -9.72 -15.33
C PRO A 109 -14.60 -9.85 -14.70
N ILE A 110 -13.94 -8.70 -14.46
CA ILE A 110 -12.73 -8.61 -13.65
C ILE A 110 -12.98 -7.75 -12.41
N THR A 111 -12.10 -7.82 -11.43
CA THR A 111 -12.10 -6.92 -10.28
C THR A 111 -10.84 -6.08 -10.33
N VAL A 112 -10.96 -4.77 -10.19
CA VAL A 112 -9.83 -3.86 -10.03
C VAL A 112 -9.74 -3.35 -8.61
N GLN A 113 -8.54 -3.02 -8.15
CA GLN A 113 -8.26 -2.45 -6.85
C GLN A 113 -7.49 -1.14 -7.01
N PHE A 114 -8.04 -0.06 -6.50
CA PHE A 114 -7.43 1.27 -6.54
C PHE A 114 -6.33 1.43 -5.50
N GLN A 115 -5.57 2.52 -5.60
CA GLN A 115 -4.50 2.87 -4.66
C GLN A 115 -4.99 3.00 -3.20
N ASN A 116 -6.22 3.40 -2.99
CA ASN A 116 -6.87 3.49 -1.67
C ASN A 116 -7.44 2.17 -1.15
N PHE A 117 -7.11 1.04 -1.82
CA PHE A 117 -7.59 -0.32 -1.52
C PHE A 117 -9.09 -0.55 -1.75
N THR A 118 -9.84 0.40 -2.28
CA THR A 118 -11.21 0.13 -2.72
C THR A 118 -11.20 -0.77 -3.96
N THR A 119 -12.25 -1.56 -4.13
CA THR A 119 -12.37 -2.48 -5.27
C THR A 119 -13.63 -2.19 -6.07
N LEU A 120 -13.57 -2.44 -7.37
CA LEU A 120 -14.70 -2.33 -8.29
C LEU A 120 -14.74 -3.57 -9.19
N VAL A 121 -15.96 -4.11 -9.42
CA VAL A 121 -16.17 -5.17 -10.40
C VAL A 121 -16.49 -4.53 -11.74
N VAL A 122 -15.62 -4.77 -12.71
CA VAL A 122 -15.71 -4.27 -14.08
C VAL A 122 -16.37 -5.34 -14.94
N GLN A 123 -17.48 -4.98 -15.59
CA GLN A 123 -18.31 -5.95 -16.31
C GLN A 123 -17.95 -6.08 -17.80
N ASN A 124 -17.31 -5.09 -18.39
CA ASN A 124 -16.95 -5.01 -19.81
C ASN A 124 -15.83 -4.00 -20.04
N SER A 125 -15.34 -3.92 -21.29
CA SER A 125 -14.29 -2.98 -21.69
C SER A 125 -14.71 -1.52 -21.55
N ASP A 126 -15.96 -1.18 -21.90
CA ASP A 126 -16.42 0.22 -21.87
C ASP A 126 -16.28 0.83 -20.46
N VAL A 127 -16.62 0.03 -19.42
CA VAL A 127 -16.45 0.44 -18.02
C VAL A 127 -14.97 0.55 -17.64
N LEU A 128 -14.11 -0.34 -18.18
CA LEU A 128 -12.67 -0.26 -17.95
C LEU A 128 -12.08 1.00 -18.59
N ASP A 129 -12.47 1.28 -19.82
CA ASP A 129 -12.03 2.47 -20.57
C ASP A 129 -12.46 3.76 -19.86
N ASP A 130 -13.70 3.84 -19.36
CA ASP A 130 -14.18 4.97 -18.56
C ASP A 130 -13.30 5.20 -17.29
N ILE A 131 -12.91 4.11 -16.61
CA ILE A 131 -12.02 4.20 -15.43
C ILE A 131 -10.62 4.67 -15.85
N MET A 132 -10.11 4.19 -16.98
CA MET A 132 -8.78 4.59 -17.47
C MET A 132 -8.76 6.05 -17.92
N ASP A 133 -9.83 6.54 -18.54
CA ASP A 133 -9.98 7.93 -18.94
C ASP A 133 -10.03 8.85 -17.72
N ASP A 134 -10.82 8.50 -16.70
CA ASP A 134 -10.88 9.24 -15.43
C ASP A 134 -9.51 9.32 -14.73
N CYS A 135 -8.71 8.26 -14.87
CA CYS A 135 -7.35 8.21 -14.33
C CYS A 135 -6.36 9.09 -15.08
N GLY A 136 -6.54 9.26 -16.39
CA GLY A 136 -5.63 10.04 -17.24
C GLY A 136 -5.82 11.56 -17.11
N GLU A 137 -7.00 12.01 -16.65
CA GLU A 137 -7.29 13.42 -16.45
C GLU A 137 -6.74 14.00 -15.13
N ASP A 138 -6.32 13.13 -14.20
CA ASP A 138 -5.85 13.49 -12.86
C ASP A 138 -4.32 13.66 -12.81
N ASP A 139 -3.73 14.39 -13.77
CA ASP A 139 -2.31 14.84 -13.73
C ASP A 139 -2.02 15.87 -12.62
N GLY A 140 -3.02 16.23 -11.85
CA GLY A 140 -2.93 17.03 -10.65
C GLY A 140 -3.18 16.16 -9.43
N PHE A 141 -2.21 16.06 -8.56
CA PHE A 141 -2.35 15.57 -7.18
C PHE A 141 -3.34 16.45 -6.38
N ASP A 142 -4.53 16.68 -6.92
CA ASP A 142 -5.60 17.39 -6.26
C ASP A 142 -6.41 16.40 -5.43
N GLU A 143 -6.09 16.44 -4.13
CA GLU A 143 -6.92 15.99 -3.03
C GLU A 143 -7.32 14.50 -3.04
N ILE A 144 -6.33 13.64 -2.79
CA ILE A 144 -6.67 12.37 -2.11
C ILE A 144 -7.44 12.78 -0.85
N GLU A 145 -8.75 12.65 -0.89
CA GLU A 145 -9.58 12.78 0.29
C GLU A 145 -9.01 11.79 1.31
N CYS A 146 -8.28 12.34 2.28
CA CYS A 146 -7.74 11.55 3.37
C CYS A 146 -8.90 10.76 3.96
N ILE A 147 -8.75 9.44 3.99
CA ILE A 147 -9.65 8.55 4.69
C ILE A 147 -9.94 9.18 6.05
N ASN A 148 -11.20 9.50 6.30
CA ASN A 148 -11.64 10.15 7.51
C ASN A 148 -11.56 9.10 8.63
N PHE A 149 -10.43 9.03 9.32
CA PHE A 149 -10.31 8.26 10.55
C PHE A 149 -11.11 8.98 11.62
N ASN A 150 -12.38 8.61 11.79
CA ASN A 150 -13.16 8.97 12.97
C ASN A 150 -12.67 8.08 14.13
N PHE A 151 -11.86 8.67 15.02
CA PHE A 151 -11.55 8.10 16.32
C PHE A 151 -12.60 8.54 17.34
#